data_a7c235a067ef22e6e99ca5140841edd8
#
_entry.id   a7c235a067ef22e6e99ca5140841edd8
#
_cell.length_a   1.000
_cell.length_b   1.000
_cell.length_c   1.000
_cell.angle_alpha   90.00
_cell.angle_beta   90.00
_cell.angle_gamma   90.00
#
_symmetry.space_group_name_H-M   'P 1'
#
loop_
_entity.id
_entity.type
_entity.pdbx_description
1 polymer ?
#
loop_
_entity_poly.entity_id
_entity_poly.type
_entity_poly.pdbx_seq_one_letter_code
_entity_poly.pdbx_strand_id
1 'polypeptide(L)'
;DVVDPDQAKVAEYAGAVAVMALERVPSDIRRDGGVARMSDPEMIEGIKAVVTIPVMAKARIGHFVEAQILESLGVDYVDESEVLTPADEAHHIDKWAFDVPFVCGATNLGEALRRVSEGAAMIRSKGEAGTGNIVEAVRHLRSILGDIRKVTQADSAELFDWAKQLQSPLPLVQEIAESGRLPVPMFCAGGIAT
;
A
#
# COMPACT_ATOMS: atom_id res chain seq x y z
N ASP A 1 3.99 -9.37 8.12
CA ASP A 1 3.29 -8.74 9.25
C ASP A 1 3.83 -9.32 10.55
N VAL A 2 4.12 -8.48 11.53
CA VAL A 2 4.64 -8.86 12.86
C VAL A 2 3.89 -8.09 13.95
N VAL A 3 3.63 -8.73 15.08
CA VAL A 3 2.83 -8.15 16.17
C VAL A 3 3.65 -7.82 17.42
N ASP A 4 4.91 -8.21 17.45
CA ASP A 4 5.82 -7.98 18.57
C ASP A 4 7.30 -8.02 18.13
N PRO A 5 8.24 -7.58 19.00
CA PRO A 5 9.66 -7.61 18.70
C PRO A 5 10.24 -9.01 18.42
N ASP A 6 9.72 -10.06 19.05
CA ASP A 6 10.26 -11.40 18.85
C ASP A 6 9.88 -11.96 17.48
N GLN A 7 8.65 -11.71 17.03
CA GLN A 7 8.24 -12.04 15.64
C GLN A 7 9.05 -11.24 14.62
N ALA A 8 9.36 -9.98 14.90
CA ALA A 8 10.17 -9.15 14.01
C ALA A 8 11.59 -9.71 13.84
N LYS A 9 12.25 -10.16 14.91
CA LYS A 9 13.54 -10.85 14.84
C LYS A 9 13.47 -12.14 14.02
N VAL A 10 12.42 -12.94 14.23
CA VAL A 10 12.21 -14.18 13.48
C VAL A 10 12.04 -13.87 11.98
N ALA A 11 11.26 -12.85 11.64
CA ALA A 11 11.06 -12.44 10.25
C ALA A 11 12.37 -11.99 9.59
N GLU A 12 13.16 -11.13 10.25
CA GLU A 12 14.46 -10.69 9.77
C GLU A 12 15.43 -11.86 9.61
N TYR A 13 15.53 -12.75 10.61
CA TYR A 13 16.37 -13.95 10.53
C TYR A 13 15.97 -14.88 9.40
N ALA A 14 14.69 -14.97 9.10
CA ALA A 14 14.16 -15.74 7.97
C ALA A 14 14.39 -15.08 6.60
N GLY A 15 14.97 -13.89 6.55
CA GLY A 15 15.32 -13.18 5.32
C GLY A 15 14.26 -12.20 4.82
N ALA A 16 13.34 -11.76 5.66
CA ALA A 16 12.43 -10.67 5.32
C ALA A 16 13.22 -9.41 4.98
N VAL A 17 12.82 -8.69 3.94
CA VAL A 17 13.46 -7.44 3.51
C VAL A 17 12.85 -6.19 4.18
N ALA A 18 11.69 -6.32 4.79
CA ALA A 18 10.99 -5.34 5.59
C ALA A 18 9.96 -6.03 6.48
N VAL A 19 9.51 -5.38 7.54
CA VAL A 19 8.40 -5.85 8.37
C VAL A 19 7.30 -4.79 8.44
N MET A 20 6.04 -5.26 8.54
CA MET A 20 4.88 -4.44 8.82
C MET A 20 4.49 -4.63 10.28
N ALA A 21 4.62 -3.57 11.07
CA ALA A 21 4.22 -3.56 12.47
C ALA A 21 2.70 -3.43 12.58
N LEU A 22 2.03 -4.46 13.07
CA LEU A 22 0.57 -4.54 13.21
C LEU A 22 0.19 -5.08 14.58
N GLU A 23 -0.56 -4.31 15.35
CA GLU A 23 -1.15 -4.80 16.62
C GLU A 23 -2.16 -5.92 16.36
N ARG A 24 -2.94 -5.81 15.29
CA ARG A 24 -3.90 -6.81 14.83
C ARG A 24 -3.64 -7.13 13.37
N VAL A 25 -3.28 -8.38 13.08
CA VAL A 25 -3.14 -8.82 11.69
C VAL A 25 -4.50 -8.87 10.98
N PRO A 26 -4.54 -8.79 9.63
CA PRO A 26 -5.80 -8.73 8.89
C PRO A 26 -6.79 -9.87 9.21
N SER A 27 -6.31 -11.07 9.50
CA SER A 27 -7.16 -12.20 9.91
C SER A 27 -7.86 -11.95 11.24
N ASP A 28 -7.18 -11.33 12.20
CA ASP A 28 -7.76 -10.99 13.50
C ASP A 28 -8.78 -9.86 13.38
N ILE A 29 -8.49 -8.85 12.56
CA ILE A 29 -9.45 -7.77 12.27
C ILE A 29 -10.73 -8.33 11.66
N ARG A 30 -10.62 -9.27 10.72
CA ARG A 30 -11.79 -9.94 10.12
C ARG A 30 -12.59 -10.75 11.12
N ARG A 31 -11.90 -11.49 12.00
CA ARG A 31 -12.54 -12.33 13.01
C ARG A 31 -13.27 -11.51 14.08
N ASP A 32 -12.60 -10.49 14.61
CA ASP A 32 -13.04 -9.79 15.81
C ASP A 32 -13.90 -8.56 15.50
N GLY A 33 -13.80 -8.02 14.28
CA GLY A 33 -14.54 -6.82 13.86
C GLY A 33 -14.16 -5.57 14.64
N GLY A 34 -15.08 -4.60 14.70
CA GLY A 34 -14.87 -3.32 15.39
C GLY A 34 -14.01 -2.35 14.59
N VAL A 35 -13.60 -1.26 15.26
CA VAL A 35 -12.74 -0.22 14.65
C VAL A 35 -11.29 -0.63 14.78
N ALA A 36 -10.62 -0.81 13.62
CA ALA A 36 -9.18 -1.06 13.53
C ALA A 36 -8.45 0.27 13.26
N ARG A 37 -7.49 0.62 14.11
CA ARG A 37 -6.70 1.86 14.06
C ARG A 37 -5.22 1.54 13.83
N MET A 38 -4.40 2.59 13.73
CA MET A 38 -2.95 2.43 13.78
C MET A 38 -2.53 1.69 15.05
N SER A 39 -1.42 0.98 14.98
CA SER A 39 -0.87 0.23 16.09
C SER A 39 -0.28 1.14 17.17
N ASP A 40 -0.17 0.62 18.40
CA ASP A 40 0.40 1.32 19.54
C ASP A 40 1.84 1.80 19.25
N PRO A 41 2.17 3.06 19.52
CA PRO A 41 3.52 3.59 19.36
C PRO A 41 4.61 2.80 20.08
N GLU A 42 4.38 2.34 21.31
CA GLU A 42 5.37 1.56 22.06
C GLU A 42 5.70 0.23 21.39
N MET A 43 4.69 -0.42 20.80
CA MET A 43 4.89 -1.65 20.03
C MET A 43 5.75 -1.40 18.80
N ILE A 44 5.47 -0.31 18.06
CA ILE A 44 6.24 0.07 16.87
C ILE A 44 7.69 0.37 17.24
N GLU A 45 7.92 1.16 18.29
CA GLU A 45 9.26 1.46 18.80
C GLU A 45 10.00 0.19 19.25
N GLY A 46 9.30 -0.72 19.94
CA GLY A 46 9.86 -2.00 20.36
C GLY A 46 10.31 -2.87 19.18
N ILE A 47 9.54 -2.90 18.09
CA ILE A 47 9.92 -3.62 16.87
C ILE A 47 11.13 -2.93 16.21
N LYS A 48 11.10 -1.61 16.07
CA LYS A 48 12.21 -0.83 15.48
C LYS A 48 13.53 -1.02 16.24
N ALA A 49 13.47 -1.17 17.55
CA ALA A 49 14.66 -1.32 18.37
C ALA A 49 15.39 -2.66 18.17
N VAL A 50 14.77 -3.67 17.58
CA VAL A 50 15.30 -5.04 17.50
C VAL A 50 15.59 -5.56 16.10
N VAL A 51 15.23 -4.81 15.07
CA VAL A 51 15.51 -5.17 13.66
C VAL A 51 16.35 -4.10 12.98
N THR A 52 17.07 -4.51 11.92
CA THR A 52 17.88 -3.62 11.08
C THR A 52 17.23 -3.35 9.72
N ILE A 53 16.23 -4.14 9.36
CA ILE A 53 15.43 -3.99 8.14
C ILE A 53 14.35 -2.91 8.31
N PRO A 54 13.86 -2.31 7.21
CA PRO A 54 12.81 -1.29 7.26
C PRO A 54 11.55 -1.74 8.00
N VAL A 55 10.99 -0.84 8.80
CA VAL A 55 9.73 -1.04 9.51
C VAL A 55 8.65 -0.16 8.91
N MET A 56 7.59 -0.79 8.47
CA MET A 56 6.39 -0.15 7.95
C MET A 56 5.28 -0.18 9.01
N ALA A 57 4.41 0.82 9.01
CA ALA A 57 3.21 0.81 9.86
C ALA A 57 2.01 1.37 9.09
N LYS A 58 0.80 1.01 9.54
CA LYS A 58 -0.44 1.36 8.84
C LYS A 58 -1.14 2.55 9.47
N ALA A 59 -1.57 3.49 8.60
CA ALA A 59 -2.52 4.54 8.94
C ALA A 59 -3.89 4.25 8.29
N ARG A 60 -4.97 4.69 8.91
CA ARG A 60 -6.30 4.63 8.32
C ARG A 60 -6.41 5.54 7.11
N ILE A 61 -7.19 5.17 6.12
CA ILE A 61 -7.46 6.01 4.95
C ILE A 61 -8.00 7.38 5.41
N GLY A 62 -7.36 8.47 4.95
CA GLY A 62 -7.73 9.84 5.25
C GLY A 62 -7.32 10.35 6.63
N HIS A 63 -6.68 9.53 7.46
CA HIS A 63 -6.32 9.93 8.82
C HIS A 63 -4.90 10.51 8.89
N PHE A 64 -4.76 11.78 8.49
CA PHE A 64 -3.46 12.45 8.44
C PHE A 64 -2.76 12.53 9.80
N VAL A 65 -3.48 12.60 10.92
CA VAL A 65 -2.88 12.62 12.26
C VAL A 65 -2.19 11.31 12.59
N GLU A 66 -2.77 10.15 12.24
CA GLU A 66 -2.07 8.86 12.38
C GLU A 66 -0.77 8.84 11.56
N ALA A 67 -0.80 9.36 10.34
CA ALA A 67 0.40 9.46 9.53
C ALA A 67 1.46 10.38 10.15
N GLN A 68 1.08 11.51 10.75
CA GLN A 68 1.99 12.41 11.48
C GLN A 68 2.63 11.72 12.69
N ILE A 69 1.84 10.93 13.44
CA ILE A 69 2.37 10.15 14.56
C ILE A 69 3.40 9.13 14.05
N LEU A 70 3.06 8.37 13.00
CA LEU A 70 3.97 7.36 12.43
C LEU A 70 5.25 8.00 11.88
N GLU A 71 5.15 9.13 11.20
CA GLU A 71 6.31 9.90 10.76
C GLU A 71 7.18 10.35 11.92
N SER A 72 6.58 10.85 13.01
CA SER A 72 7.32 11.26 14.21
C SER A 72 8.02 10.09 14.92
N LEU A 73 7.47 8.89 14.85
CA LEU A 73 8.10 7.66 15.30
C LEU A 73 9.27 7.21 14.40
N GLY A 74 9.42 7.85 13.23
CA GLY A 74 10.47 7.54 12.28
C GLY A 74 10.33 6.16 11.65
N VAL A 75 9.10 5.72 11.32
CA VAL A 75 8.90 4.52 10.50
C VAL A 75 9.45 4.77 9.09
N ASP A 76 9.91 3.71 8.42
CA ASP A 76 10.52 3.83 7.09
C ASP A 76 9.47 4.02 5.99
N TYR A 77 8.24 3.51 6.20
CA TYR A 77 7.09 3.68 5.30
C TYR A 77 5.80 3.73 6.07
N VAL A 78 4.85 4.55 5.62
CA VAL A 78 3.45 4.53 6.07
C VAL A 78 2.59 3.84 5.02
N ASP A 79 1.86 2.80 5.39
CA ASP A 79 0.85 2.17 4.55
C ASP A 79 -0.53 2.77 4.88
N GLU A 80 -1.04 3.63 3.99
CA GLU A 80 -2.43 4.11 4.08
C GLU A 80 -3.35 2.99 3.62
N SER A 81 -3.96 2.30 4.59
CA SER A 81 -4.46 0.96 4.38
C SER A 81 -5.96 0.81 4.54
N GLU A 82 -6.58 0.17 3.54
CA GLU A 82 -7.97 -0.29 3.54
C GLU A 82 -8.23 -1.43 4.54
N VAL A 83 -7.20 -2.06 5.08
CA VAL A 83 -7.34 -3.10 6.12
C VAL A 83 -7.81 -2.51 7.44
N LEU A 84 -7.39 -1.27 7.74
CA LEU A 84 -7.90 -0.52 8.87
C LEU A 84 -9.26 0.12 8.54
N THR A 85 -9.98 0.52 9.56
CA THR A 85 -11.26 1.22 9.39
C THR A 85 -11.01 2.60 8.78
N PRO A 86 -11.58 2.94 7.61
CA PRO A 86 -11.40 4.26 7.02
C PRO A 86 -11.83 5.38 7.96
N ALA A 87 -11.09 6.47 7.99
CA ALA A 87 -11.42 7.68 8.73
C ALA A 87 -12.13 8.70 7.83
N ASP A 88 -11.91 8.63 6.51
CA ASP A 88 -12.55 9.47 5.52
C ASP A 88 -13.00 8.59 4.33
N GLU A 89 -14.27 8.73 3.92
CA GLU A 89 -14.82 7.98 2.79
C GLU A 89 -14.46 8.59 1.43
N ALA A 90 -14.19 9.90 1.41
CA ALA A 90 -13.99 10.66 0.18
C ALA A 90 -12.51 10.94 -0.13
N HIS A 91 -11.69 11.16 0.90
CA HIS A 91 -10.33 11.65 0.72
C HIS A 91 -9.29 10.70 1.29
N HIS A 92 -8.23 10.48 0.52
CA HIS A 92 -6.98 9.92 1.00
C HIS A 92 -6.09 11.03 1.58
N ILE A 93 -5.08 10.62 2.35
CA ILE A 93 -4.06 11.54 2.88
C ILE A 93 -3.33 12.21 1.70
N ASP A 94 -3.10 13.52 1.77
CA ASP A 94 -2.17 14.22 0.90
C ASP A 94 -0.73 13.85 1.29
N LYS A 95 -0.16 12.94 0.55
CA LYS A 95 1.15 12.34 0.84
C LYS A 95 2.32 13.28 0.50
N TRP A 96 2.05 14.29 -0.34
CA TRP A 96 3.04 15.32 -0.64
C TRP A 96 3.35 16.24 0.55
N ALA A 97 2.49 16.21 1.59
CA ALA A 97 2.70 16.96 2.82
C ALA A 97 3.63 16.27 3.83
N PHE A 98 4.18 15.10 3.51
CA PHE A 98 5.02 14.26 4.38
C PHE A 98 6.38 13.98 3.76
N ASP A 99 7.40 13.81 4.59
CA ASP A 99 8.72 13.35 4.18
C ASP A 99 8.80 11.82 4.12
N VAL A 100 8.04 11.11 4.98
CA VAL A 100 7.97 9.66 4.99
C VAL A 100 7.27 9.13 3.74
N PRO A 101 7.85 8.13 3.02
CA PRO A 101 7.21 7.55 1.84
C PRO A 101 5.98 6.72 2.20
N PHE A 102 4.95 6.78 1.33
CA PHE A 102 3.70 6.05 1.50
C PHE A 102 3.59 4.85 0.57
N VAL A 103 3.01 3.77 1.12
CA VAL A 103 2.52 2.62 0.37
C VAL A 103 1.01 2.67 0.32
N CYS A 104 0.42 2.36 -0.84
CA CYS A 104 -1.04 2.27 -1.00
C CYS A 104 -1.44 1.01 -1.75
N GLY A 105 -2.62 0.49 -1.43
CA GLY A 105 -3.24 -0.62 -2.15
C GLY A 105 -3.96 -0.17 -3.42
N ALA A 106 -3.93 -1.03 -4.45
CA ALA A 106 -4.70 -0.82 -5.67
C ALA A 106 -5.25 -2.16 -6.21
N THR A 107 -6.41 -2.08 -6.86
CA THR A 107 -7.08 -3.21 -7.51
C THR A 107 -6.94 -3.17 -9.03
N ASN A 108 -6.63 -2.01 -9.59
CA ASN A 108 -6.51 -1.76 -11.03
C ASN A 108 -5.55 -0.58 -11.29
N LEU A 109 -5.20 -0.36 -12.56
CA LEU A 109 -4.25 0.69 -12.94
C LEU A 109 -4.75 2.09 -12.59
N GLY A 110 -6.03 2.40 -12.80
CA GLY A 110 -6.59 3.71 -12.49
C GLY A 110 -6.46 4.05 -11.01
N GLU A 111 -6.77 3.11 -10.11
CA GLU A 111 -6.59 3.28 -8.68
C GLU A 111 -5.11 3.49 -8.31
N ALA A 112 -4.21 2.69 -8.89
CA ALA A 112 -2.78 2.85 -8.68
C ALA A 112 -2.29 4.25 -9.07
N LEU A 113 -2.69 4.74 -10.25
CA LEU A 113 -2.28 6.06 -10.73
C LEU A 113 -2.87 7.20 -9.89
N ARG A 114 -4.10 7.06 -9.38
CA ARG A 114 -4.66 8.05 -8.44
C ARG A 114 -3.84 8.11 -7.14
N ARG A 115 -3.45 6.96 -6.59
CA ARG A 115 -2.57 6.93 -5.38
C ARG A 115 -1.21 7.54 -5.65
N VAL A 116 -0.62 7.26 -6.82
CA VAL A 116 0.64 7.89 -7.24
C VAL A 116 0.48 9.41 -7.38
N SER A 117 -0.62 9.88 -7.97
CA SER A 117 -0.88 11.32 -8.10
C SER A 117 -1.00 12.03 -6.74
N GLU A 118 -1.42 11.32 -5.70
CA GLU A 118 -1.49 11.80 -4.32
C GLU A 118 -0.16 11.69 -3.57
N GLY A 119 0.90 11.18 -4.22
CA GLY A 119 2.24 11.08 -3.65
C GLY A 119 2.61 9.69 -3.12
N ALA A 120 1.87 8.63 -3.44
CA ALA A 120 2.28 7.27 -3.06
C ALA A 120 3.62 6.92 -3.74
N ALA A 121 4.59 6.47 -2.93
CA ALA A 121 5.92 6.06 -3.36
C ALA A 121 6.02 4.57 -3.72
N MET A 122 5.01 3.78 -3.36
CA MET A 122 4.95 2.35 -3.64
C MET A 122 3.49 1.90 -3.73
N ILE A 123 3.20 0.95 -4.62
CA ILE A 123 1.88 0.35 -4.79
C ILE A 123 1.94 -1.13 -4.41
N ARG A 124 0.92 -1.61 -3.72
CA ARG A 124 0.68 -3.04 -3.51
C ARG A 124 -0.68 -3.45 -4.08
N SER A 125 -0.86 -4.72 -4.43
CA SER A 125 -2.20 -5.23 -4.67
C SER A 125 -3.00 -5.25 -3.37
N LYS A 126 -4.29 -4.97 -3.42
CA LYS A 126 -5.16 -5.10 -2.24
C LYS A 126 -5.38 -6.56 -1.87
N GLY A 127 -5.64 -7.39 -2.87
CA GLY A 127 -5.95 -8.79 -2.65
C GLY A 127 -7.14 -8.96 -1.71
N GLU A 128 -7.14 -10.05 -0.98
CA GLU A 128 -8.11 -10.34 0.09
C GLU A 128 -7.36 -10.65 1.39
N ALA A 129 -6.90 -9.58 2.04
CA ALA A 129 -6.04 -9.66 3.21
C ALA A 129 -6.66 -10.51 4.34
N GLY A 130 -5.85 -11.35 4.98
CA GLY A 130 -6.25 -12.18 6.12
C GLY A 130 -7.01 -13.46 5.77
N THR A 131 -7.21 -13.78 4.49
CA THR A 131 -7.95 -15.00 4.08
C THR A 131 -7.05 -16.17 3.72
N GLY A 132 -5.78 -15.92 3.37
CA GLY A 132 -4.91 -16.93 2.77
C GLY A 132 -5.32 -17.32 1.35
N ASN A 133 -6.27 -16.61 0.73
CA ASN A 133 -6.73 -16.84 -0.64
C ASN A 133 -6.09 -15.83 -1.59
N ILE A 134 -5.22 -16.30 -2.48
CA ILE A 134 -4.43 -15.47 -3.38
C ILE A 134 -5.21 -14.98 -4.62
N VAL A 135 -6.40 -15.51 -4.89
CA VAL A 135 -7.11 -15.26 -6.17
C VAL A 135 -7.32 -13.78 -6.46
N GLU A 136 -7.73 -13.00 -5.45
CA GLU A 136 -7.95 -11.56 -5.62
C GLU A 136 -6.62 -10.80 -5.88
N ALA A 137 -5.55 -11.17 -5.19
CA ALA A 137 -4.23 -10.56 -5.44
C ALA A 137 -3.75 -10.81 -6.87
N VAL A 138 -3.94 -12.02 -7.39
CA VAL A 138 -3.63 -12.37 -8.79
C VAL A 138 -4.51 -11.59 -9.76
N ARG A 139 -5.81 -11.44 -9.47
CA ARG A 139 -6.74 -10.66 -10.30
C ARG A 139 -6.31 -9.20 -10.39
N HIS A 140 -6.00 -8.56 -9.27
CA HIS A 140 -5.56 -7.18 -9.21
C HIS A 140 -4.24 -6.97 -9.97
N LEU A 141 -3.27 -7.86 -9.74
CA LEU A 141 -1.99 -7.81 -10.44
C LEU A 141 -2.17 -7.95 -11.97
N ARG A 142 -2.99 -8.90 -12.41
CA ARG A 142 -3.29 -9.10 -13.83
C ARG A 142 -4.04 -7.92 -14.44
N SER A 143 -4.95 -7.27 -13.69
CA SER A 143 -5.63 -6.05 -14.12
C SER A 143 -4.63 -4.93 -14.37
N ILE A 144 -3.79 -4.63 -13.38
CA ILE A 144 -2.79 -3.56 -13.48
C ILE A 144 -1.83 -3.81 -14.65
N LEU A 145 -1.19 -4.98 -14.70
CA LEU A 145 -0.23 -5.32 -15.76
C LEU A 145 -0.88 -5.43 -17.14
N GLY A 146 -2.13 -5.88 -17.20
CA GLY A 146 -2.91 -5.96 -18.42
C GLY A 146 -3.19 -4.58 -19.02
N ASP A 147 -3.59 -3.63 -18.18
CA ASP A 147 -3.88 -2.27 -18.63
C ASP A 147 -2.60 -1.50 -18.96
N ILE A 148 -1.50 -1.70 -18.22
CA ILE A 148 -0.18 -1.16 -18.62
C ILE A 148 0.18 -1.59 -20.05
N ARG A 149 0.05 -2.88 -20.37
CA ARG A 149 0.33 -3.37 -21.75
C ARG A 149 -0.54 -2.72 -22.80
N LYS A 150 -1.84 -2.50 -22.52
CA LYS A 150 -2.76 -1.84 -23.45
C LYS A 150 -2.38 -0.38 -23.65
N VAL A 151 -2.13 0.36 -22.57
CA VAL A 151 -1.72 1.76 -22.61
C VAL A 151 -0.40 1.94 -23.39
N THR A 152 0.55 1.02 -23.21
CA THR A 152 1.84 1.04 -23.95
C THR A 152 1.67 0.85 -25.46
N GLN A 153 0.57 0.23 -25.90
CA GLN A 153 0.27 0.00 -27.32
C GLN A 153 -0.66 1.06 -27.93
N ALA A 154 -1.21 1.95 -27.08
CA ALA A 154 -2.13 2.98 -27.51
C ALA A 154 -1.43 4.11 -28.29
N ASP A 155 -2.12 4.70 -29.26
CA ASP A 155 -1.64 5.91 -29.91
C ASP A 155 -1.87 7.17 -29.04
N SER A 156 -1.28 8.28 -29.44
CA SER A 156 -1.33 9.53 -28.65
C SER A 156 -2.76 10.08 -28.46
N ALA A 157 -3.68 9.81 -29.38
CA ALA A 157 -5.08 10.24 -29.27
C ALA A 157 -5.84 9.34 -28.28
N GLU A 158 -5.57 8.04 -28.30
CA GLU A 158 -6.17 7.07 -27.39
C GLU A 158 -5.78 7.30 -25.93
N LEU A 159 -4.60 7.91 -25.66
CA LEU A 159 -4.18 8.20 -24.28
C LEU A 159 -5.14 9.14 -23.56
N PHE A 160 -5.83 10.04 -24.26
CA PHE A 160 -6.88 10.88 -23.66
C PHE A 160 -8.07 10.05 -23.18
N ASP A 161 -8.44 9.04 -23.96
CA ASP A 161 -9.54 8.14 -23.60
C ASP A 161 -9.13 7.21 -22.44
N TRP A 162 -7.91 6.72 -22.45
CA TRP A 162 -7.36 5.97 -21.32
C TRP A 162 -7.35 6.81 -20.03
N ALA A 163 -6.94 8.07 -20.08
CA ALA A 163 -6.96 8.94 -18.90
C ALA A 163 -8.38 9.10 -18.32
N LYS A 164 -9.40 9.25 -19.20
CA LYS A 164 -10.81 9.30 -18.78
C LYS A 164 -11.28 7.98 -18.19
N GLN A 165 -11.00 6.85 -18.85
CA GLN A 165 -11.41 5.53 -18.37
C GLN A 165 -10.77 5.17 -17.04
N LEU A 166 -9.48 5.46 -16.87
CA LEU A 166 -8.72 5.22 -15.63
C LEU A 166 -9.02 6.26 -14.55
N GLN A 167 -9.69 7.36 -14.91
CA GLN A 167 -9.91 8.48 -13.99
C GLN A 167 -8.60 8.97 -13.35
N SER A 168 -7.57 9.12 -14.17
CA SER A 168 -6.23 9.48 -13.72
C SER A 168 -5.63 10.62 -14.55
N PRO A 169 -4.65 11.36 -14.00
CA PRO A 169 -4.00 12.44 -14.71
C PRO A 169 -3.36 11.96 -16.02
N LEU A 170 -3.61 12.66 -17.12
CA LEU A 170 -3.03 12.35 -18.43
C LEU A 170 -1.50 12.21 -18.42
N PRO A 171 -0.73 13.07 -17.72
CA PRO A 171 0.74 12.91 -17.67
C PRO A 171 1.20 11.56 -17.13
N LEU A 172 0.51 10.99 -16.14
CA LEU A 172 0.84 9.64 -15.62
C LEU A 172 0.51 8.54 -16.62
N VAL A 173 -0.56 8.70 -17.40
CA VAL A 173 -0.91 7.76 -18.47
C VAL A 173 0.12 7.81 -19.59
N GLN A 174 0.60 9.01 -19.96
CA GLN A 174 1.68 9.20 -20.92
C GLN A 174 2.98 8.56 -20.44
N GLU A 175 3.34 8.73 -19.17
CA GLU A 175 4.52 8.09 -18.57
C GLU A 175 4.42 6.55 -18.63
N ILE A 176 3.23 5.98 -18.38
CA ILE A 176 3.01 4.54 -18.57
C ILE A 176 3.19 4.12 -20.04
N ALA A 177 2.65 4.90 -20.97
CA ALA A 177 2.78 4.60 -22.39
C ALA A 177 4.26 4.57 -22.83
N GLU A 178 5.06 5.50 -22.35
CA GLU A 178 6.48 5.62 -22.67
C GLU A 178 7.35 4.57 -21.98
N SER A 179 7.12 4.33 -20.67
CA SER A 179 7.98 3.49 -19.85
C SER A 179 7.57 2.02 -19.83
N GLY A 180 6.32 1.69 -20.11
CA GLY A 180 5.77 0.35 -19.99
C GLY A 180 5.64 -0.17 -18.57
N ARG A 181 5.70 0.71 -17.56
CA ARG A 181 5.66 0.34 -16.14
C ARG A 181 5.08 1.44 -15.27
N LEU A 182 4.69 1.11 -14.04
CA LEU A 182 4.37 2.12 -13.04
C LEU A 182 5.60 3.00 -12.73
N PRO A 183 5.40 4.30 -12.44
CA PRO A 183 6.50 5.20 -12.04
C PRO A 183 7.06 4.87 -10.65
N VAL A 184 6.41 4.00 -9.89
CA VAL A 184 6.82 3.56 -8.55
C VAL A 184 6.88 2.03 -8.48
N PRO A 185 7.66 1.45 -7.55
CA PRO A 185 7.67 0.01 -7.32
C PRO A 185 6.28 -0.54 -6.98
N MET A 186 6.02 -1.79 -7.40
CA MET A 186 4.79 -2.51 -7.07
C MET A 186 5.10 -3.92 -6.56
N PHE A 187 4.39 -4.36 -5.53
CA PHE A 187 4.46 -5.72 -5.03
C PHE A 187 3.08 -6.34 -4.81
N CYS A 188 3.04 -7.64 -4.74
CA CYS A 188 1.81 -8.40 -4.51
C CYS A 188 1.56 -8.56 -3.02
N ALA A 189 0.34 -8.25 -2.58
CA ALA A 189 -0.11 -8.41 -1.21
C ALA A 189 -1.60 -8.79 -1.16
N GLY A 190 -2.06 -9.21 0.03
CA GLY A 190 -3.45 -9.56 0.30
C GLY A 190 -3.80 -11.00 -0.05
N GLY A 191 -3.92 -11.83 0.99
CA GLY A 191 -4.20 -13.26 0.86
C GLY A 191 -2.97 -14.12 0.57
N ILE A 192 -1.77 -13.56 0.66
CA ILE A 192 -0.53 -14.31 0.51
C ILE A 192 -0.34 -15.15 1.78
N ALA A 193 -0.25 -16.47 1.60
CA ALA A 193 0.17 -17.41 2.60
C ALA A 193 1.43 -18.16 2.09
N THR A 194 1.82 -19.22 2.70
CA THR A 194 2.97 -20.02 2.24
C THR A 194 2.73 -20.69 0.90
#